data_2ccfbb1d9f78a0da97500b9d8ec4b3bb
#
_entry.id   2ccfbb1d9f78a0da97500b9d8ec4b3bb
#
_cell.length_a   1.000
_cell.length_b   1.000
_cell.length_c   1.000
_cell.angle_alpha   90.00
_cell.angle_beta   90.00
_cell.angle_gamma   90.00
#
_symmetry.space_group_name_H-M   'P 1'
#
loop_
_entity.id
_entity.type
_entity.pdbx_description
1 polymer ?
#
loop_
_entity_poly.entity_id
_entity_poly.type
_entity_poly.pdbx_seq_one_letter_code
_entity_poly.pdbx_strand_id
1 'polypeptide(L)'
;MKNLVLSALSVLFSLGCMAADREIPVGRTVDITGVERIEAFSSVKVHYTQGKGSTVLVKENGTANSEVTVNGKTLCIKLPALEKSPAGVSRSVGGRVVVVGNNSYDVRTEVFVTLPALRVVRNSGSLNFEAERPIDTAGGTLTLENSGSMQASFSAINDSNGSRIDLHNSGSLRIGMDRTAVNEFTMNNSGSLTAEMKSLAADGKVGLHNSGSLRLMLPEVTASRFEYSNNGSIHAGNMTVKSSVFKYSNSGSDSEQTLMRVVSGECSISNFGVMNRSFEVGRGAGDNSARLDFTSKGVAKGSLKFTGGTATMDIDGVCRTDIVVDCSVLNLTAGEGSKVSVSGHAANFAYNGSEKSLKAFSLKYGSLTKKRGKNSDVLWQNNGEGEVNQFNP
;
A
#
# COMPACT_ATOMS: atom_id res chain seq x y z
N MET A 1 16.13 17.69 8.45
CA MET A 1 16.08 18.35 7.14
C MET A 1 15.14 17.72 6.13
N LYS A 2 14.75 16.44 6.22
CA LYS A 2 13.79 15.79 5.30
C LYS A 2 12.32 16.20 5.50
N ASN A 3 11.94 16.67 6.68
CA ASN A 3 10.54 17.05 6.97
C ASN A 3 10.17 18.47 6.52
N LEU A 4 11.17 19.30 6.18
CA LEU A 4 10.90 20.67 5.69
C LEU A 4 10.53 20.70 4.20
N VAL A 5 10.90 19.69 3.45
CA VAL A 5 10.62 19.62 2.00
C VAL A 5 9.16 19.22 1.71
N LEU A 6 8.53 18.43 2.61
CA LEU A 6 7.13 18.01 2.43
C LEU A 6 6.14 19.16 2.72
N SER A 7 6.46 20.04 3.68
CA SER A 7 5.61 21.20 3.99
C SER A 7 5.70 22.31 2.93
N ALA A 8 6.84 22.41 2.23
CA ALA A 8 6.99 23.36 1.13
C ALA A 8 6.24 22.92 -0.13
N LEU A 9 6.07 21.61 -0.33
CA LEU A 9 5.32 21.09 -1.47
C LEU A 9 3.82 21.40 -1.37
N SER A 10 3.24 21.38 -0.17
CA SER A 10 1.81 21.67 0.03
C SER A 10 1.43 23.13 -0.25
N VAL A 11 2.36 24.07 -0.09
CA VAL A 11 2.12 25.51 -0.37
C VAL A 11 2.24 25.82 -1.87
N LEU A 12 3.04 25.09 -2.62
CA LEU A 12 3.14 25.25 -4.08
C LEU A 12 1.92 24.74 -4.85
N PHE A 13 1.09 23.90 -4.24
CA PHE A 13 -0.09 23.31 -4.86
C PHE A 13 -1.29 24.27 -4.99
N SER A 14 -1.35 25.35 -4.23
CA SER A 14 -2.45 26.34 -4.32
C SER A 14 -2.32 27.31 -5.50
N LEU A 15 -1.18 27.32 -6.19
CA LEU A 15 -0.90 28.26 -7.29
C LEU A 15 -1.33 27.78 -8.68
N GLY A 16 -1.62 26.48 -8.84
CA GLY A 16 -1.88 25.90 -10.17
C GLY A 16 -3.17 26.31 -10.85
N CYS A 17 -4.19 26.75 -10.11
CA CYS A 17 -5.48 27.15 -10.66
C CYS A 17 -5.76 28.68 -10.57
N MET A 18 -4.75 29.52 -10.64
CA MET A 18 -4.92 30.95 -10.43
C MET A 18 -5.35 31.76 -11.68
N ALA A 19 -5.26 31.19 -12.87
CA ALA A 19 -5.74 31.84 -14.08
C ALA A 19 -6.82 30.96 -14.69
N ALA A 20 -8.09 31.27 -14.44
CA ALA A 20 -9.21 30.59 -15.07
C ALA A 20 -9.37 31.08 -16.52
N ASP A 21 -9.16 30.20 -17.49
CA ASP A 21 -9.38 30.55 -18.89
C ASP A 21 -10.89 30.59 -19.24
N ARG A 22 -11.67 29.74 -18.56
CA ARG A 22 -13.12 29.62 -18.84
C ARG A 22 -13.90 29.03 -17.68
N GLU A 23 -14.93 29.75 -17.22
CA GLU A 23 -15.91 29.29 -16.25
C GLU A 23 -16.93 28.34 -16.89
N ILE A 24 -17.34 27.31 -16.17
CA ILE A 24 -18.34 26.33 -16.60
C ILE A 24 -19.69 26.67 -15.94
N PRO A 25 -20.71 27.06 -16.72
CA PRO A 25 -22.02 27.38 -16.19
C PRO A 25 -22.75 26.13 -15.67
N VAL A 26 -23.44 26.29 -14.54
CA VAL A 26 -24.29 25.23 -13.97
C VAL A 26 -25.44 24.87 -14.92
N GLY A 27 -25.77 23.59 -14.99
CA GLY A 27 -26.88 23.05 -15.74
C GLY A 27 -26.68 22.98 -17.27
N ARG A 28 -25.48 23.27 -17.76
CA ARG A 28 -25.18 23.18 -19.20
C ARG A 28 -23.99 22.24 -19.43
N THR A 29 -24.12 21.42 -20.46
CA THR A 29 -23.01 20.62 -20.95
C THR A 29 -22.09 21.52 -21.77
N VAL A 30 -20.81 21.50 -21.41
CA VAL A 30 -19.76 22.30 -22.03
C VAL A 30 -18.68 21.41 -22.59
N ASP A 31 -18.19 21.73 -23.78
CA ASP A 31 -17.00 21.08 -24.35
C ASP A 31 -15.72 21.55 -23.61
N ILE A 32 -14.93 20.59 -23.19
CA ILE A 32 -13.66 20.78 -22.48
C ILE A 32 -12.49 20.05 -23.19
N THR A 33 -12.49 20.12 -24.52
CA THR A 33 -11.44 19.47 -25.32
C THR A 33 -10.04 19.83 -24.84
N GLY A 34 -9.20 18.81 -24.71
CA GLY A 34 -7.81 18.94 -24.24
C GLY A 34 -7.63 18.79 -22.72
N VAL A 35 -8.72 18.70 -21.94
CA VAL A 35 -8.61 18.43 -20.50
C VAL A 35 -8.21 16.97 -20.27
N GLU A 36 -7.23 16.77 -19.38
CA GLU A 36 -6.68 15.48 -18.98
C GLU A 36 -6.55 15.36 -17.45
N ARG A 37 -6.84 16.44 -16.71
CA ARG A 37 -6.65 16.56 -15.26
C ARG A 37 -7.89 17.08 -14.57
N ILE A 38 -8.15 16.59 -13.38
CA ILE A 38 -9.20 17.06 -12.48
C ILE A 38 -8.57 17.42 -11.15
N GLU A 39 -8.75 18.67 -10.70
CA GLU A 39 -8.27 19.17 -9.41
C GLU A 39 -9.43 19.69 -8.56
N ALA A 40 -9.63 19.11 -7.37
CA ALA A 40 -10.71 19.48 -6.45
C ALA A 40 -10.14 20.14 -5.18
N PHE A 41 -10.61 21.34 -4.89
CA PHE A 41 -10.27 22.16 -3.71
C PHE A 41 -11.47 22.39 -2.80
N SER A 42 -12.64 21.88 -3.16
CA SER A 42 -13.90 22.03 -2.42
C SER A 42 -14.55 20.68 -2.14
N SER A 43 -15.73 20.69 -1.52
CA SER A 43 -16.54 19.48 -1.38
C SER A 43 -17.31 19.23 -2.66
N VAL A 44 -16.99 18.12 -3.35
CA VAL A 44 -17.57 17.82 -4.67
C VAL A 44 -17.67 16.32 -4.90
N LYS A 45 -18.69 15.93 -5.65
CA LYS A 45 -18.80 14.59 -6.23
C LYS A 45 -18.52 14.67 -7.74
N VAL A 46 -17.56 13.89 -8.21
CA VAL A 46 -17.19 13.78 -9.61
C VAL A 46 -17.59 12.42 -10.15
N HIS A 47 -18.45 12.41 -11.16
CA HIS A 47 -18.80 11.24 -11.95
C HIS A 47 -17.96 11.24 -13.24
N TYR A 48 -17.03 10.33 -13.34
CA TYR A 48 -16.16 10.22 -14.49
C TYR A 48 -16.61 9.10 -15.43
N THR A 49 -16.65 9.39 -16.70
CA THR A 49 -16.86 8.41 -17.77
C THR A 49 -15.78 8.58 -18.83
N GLN A 50 -15.07 7.51 -19.16
CA GLN A 50 -14.19 7.52 -20.31
C GLN A 50 -15.01 7.39 -21.60
N GLY A 51 -14.76 8.29 -22.56
CA GLY A 51 -15.51 8.31 -23.82
C GLY A 51 -14.79 9.12 -24.90
N LYS A 52 -15.30 9.11 -26.12
CA LYS A 52 -14.71 9.85 -27.25
C LYS A 52 -14.88 11.37 -27.14
N GLY A 53 -15.85 11.83 -26.35
CA GLY A 53 -16.10 13.26 -26.13
C GLY A 53 -15.27 13.81 -24.99
N SER A 54 -15.18 15.14 -24.95
CA SER A 54 -14.56 15.90 -23.86
C SER A 54 -15.62 16.88 -23.34
N THR A 55 -16.42 16.46 -22.37
CA THR A 55 -17.55 17.26 -21.89
C THR A 55 -17.62 17.31 -20.37
N VAL A 56 -18.16 18.40 -19.84
CA VAL A 56 -18.49 18.57 -18.43
C VAL A 56 -19.90 19.09 -18.26
N LEU A 57 -20.60 18.59 -17.26
CA LEU A 57 -21.88 19.08 -16.79
C LEU A 57 -21.82 19.26 -15.29
N VAL A 58 -22.08 20.46 -14.80
CA VAL A 58 -22.14 20.78 -13.37
C VAL A 58 -23.60 20.82 -12.94
N LYS A 59 -23.91 20.09 -11.87
CA LYS A 59 -25.23 20.13 -11.20
C LYS A 59 -25.02 20.56 -9.76
N GLU A 60 -25.86 21.45 -9.27
CA GLU A 60 -25.86 21.91 -7.90
C GLU A 60 -27.23 21.73 -7.25
N ASN A 61 -27.22 21.23 -6.04
CA ASN A 61 -28.42 21.14 -5.19
C ASN A 61 -28.23 22.10 -4.02
N GLY A 62 -28.83 23.28 -4.08
CA GLY A 62 -28.78 24.30 -3.03
C GLY A 62 -28.18 25.63 -3.44
N THR A 63 -27.79 26.45 -2.46
CA THR A 63 -27.33 27.84 -2.63
C THR A 63 -25.82 28.02 -2.59
N ALA A 64 -25.02 26.96 -2.38
CA ALA A 64 -23.57 27.09 -2.42
C ALA A 64 -23.08 26.78 -3.82
N ASN A 65 -22.42 27.71 -4.40
CA ASN A 65 -21.90 27.62 -5.75
C ASN A 65 -20.44 27.15 -5.69
N SER A 66 -20.13 26.06 -6.36
CA SER A 66 -18.74 25.73 -6.62
C SER A 66 -18.33 26.38 -7.94
N GLU A 67 -17.23 27.08 -7.92
CA GLU A 67 -16.62 27.58 -9.15
C GLU A 67 -15.96 26.43 -9.88
N VAL A 68 -16.44 26.10 -11.06
CA VAL A 68 -15.84 25.09 -11.95
C VAL A 68 -15.25 25.80 -13.14
N THR A 69 -13.95 25.65 -13.35
CA THR A 69 -13.22 26.37 -14.39
C THR A 69 -12.30 25.43 -15.15
N VAL A 70 -11.99 25.77 -16.39
CA VAL A 70 -10.96 25.09 -17.18
C VAL A 70 -9.75 26.01 -17.32
N ASN A 71 -8.60 25.51 -16.90
CA ASN A 71 -7.33 26.17 -17.06
C ASN A 71 -6.35 25.25 -17.83
N GLY A 72 -6.12 25.53 -19.09
CA GLY A 72 -5.35 24.71 -19.99
C GLY A 72 -5.88 23.27 -20.04
N LYS A 73 -5.11 22.30 -19.56
CA LYS A 73 -5.49 20.89 -19.54
C LYS A 73 -6.19 20.43 -18.23
N THR A 74 -6.52 21.37 -17.35
CA THR A 74 -7.04 21.07 -16.00
C THR A 74 -8.44 21.59 -15.81
N LEU A 75 -9.36 20.73 -15.37
CA LEU A 75 -10.65 21.07 -14.81
C LEU A 75 -10.47 21.33 -13.30
N CYS A 76 -10.64 22.58 -12.88
CA CYS A 76 -10.50 23.03 -11.50
C CYS A 76 -11.87 23.20 -10.86
N ILE A 77 -12.07 22.67 -9.65
CA ILE A 77 -13.30 22.76 -8.87
C ILE A 77 -12.96 23.38 -7.51
N LYS A 78 -13.42 24.61 -7.29
CA LYS A 78 -13.11 25.41 -6.10
C LYS A 78 -14.39 25.81 -5.38
N LEU A 79 -14.28 26.18 -4.10
CA LEU A 79 -15.30 27.04 -3.50
C LEU A 79 -15.24 28.42 -4.18
N PRO A 80 -16.37 29.07 -4.44
CA PRO A 80 -16.34 30.45 -4.93
C PRO A 80 -15.53 31.27 -3.94
N ALA A 81 -14.71 32.17 -4.47
CA ALA A 81 -14.05 33.15 -3.63
C ALA A 81 -15.18 33.86 -2.87
N LEU A 82 -15.24 33.67 -1.57
CA LEU A 82 -16.16 34.45 -0.72
C LEU A 82 -15.84 35.89 -1.04
N GLU A 83 -16.73 36.57 -1.80
CA GLU A 83 -16.73 38.03 -1.82
C GLU A 83 -16.64 38.44 -0.35
N LYS A 84 -15.60 39.20 -0.01
CA LYS A 84 -15.33 39.65 1.37
C LYS A 84 -16.66 40.09 1.97
N SER A 85 -17.31 39.19 2.74
CA SER A 85 -18.48 39.53 3.51
C SER A 85 -18.11 40.80 4.28
N PRO A 86 -18.87 41.87 4.15
CA PRO A 86 -18.60 43.06 4.91
C PRO A 86 -18.50 42.65 6.37
N ALA A 87 -17.37 42.94 6.98
CA ALA A 87 -16.88 42.57 8.30
C ALA A 87 -17.93 41.93 9.22
N GLY A 88 -17.68 40.69 9.59
CA GLY A 88 -18.59 39.81 10.31
C GLY A 88 -19.29 40.50 11.47
N VAL A 89 -20.60 40.40 11.51
CA VAL A 89 -21.41 40.71 12.68
C VAL A 89 -21.18 39.57 13.68
N SER A 90 -20.14 39.69 14.50
CA SER A 90 -20.03 38.92 15.72
C SER A 90 -20.98 39.56 16.75
N ARG A 91 -22.18 39.04 16.89
CA ARG A 91 -23.02 39.36 18.05
C ARG A 91 -22.50 38.60 19.27
N SER A 92 -21.84 39.30 20.14
CA SER A 92 -21.58 38.83 21.50
C SER A 92 -22.87 38.96 22.31
N VAL A 93 -23.48 37.85 22.66
CA VAL A 93 -24.57 37.77 23.62
C VAL A 93 -24.07 36.93 24.80
N GLY A 94 -23.89 37.55 25.95
CA GLY A 94 -23.57 36.87 27.20
C GLY A 94 -22.18 36.23 27.27
N GLY A 95 -21.13 36.87 26.74
CA GLY A 95 -19.74 36.42 26.91
C GLY A 95 -19.37 35.13 26.20
N ARG A 96 -20.23 34.58 25.35
CA ARG A 96 -19.93 33.47 24.45
C ARG A 96 -19.87 33.99 23.02
N VAL A 97 -18.73 33.78 22.38
CA VAL A 97 -18.63 33.91 20.93
C VAL A 97 -19.44 32.75 20.32
N VAL A 98 -20.68 33.03 19.94
CA VAL A 98 -21.46 32.15 19.11
C VAL A 98 -20.94 32.40 17.69
N VAL A 99 -20.08 31.51 17.19
CA VAL A 99 -19.82 31.40 15.77
C VAL A 99 -21.11 30.88 15.15
N VAL A 100 -21.98 31.81 14.71
CA VAL A 100 -23.16 31.48 13.92
C VAL A 100 -22.61 31.12 12.55
N GLY A 101 -22.63 29.86 12.25
CA GLY A 101 -22.49 29.42 10.90
C GLY A 101 -21.44 28.36 10.67
N ASN A 102 -21.68 27.19 11.11
CA ASN A 102 -21.53 26.05 10.23
C ASN A 102 -22.86 25.31 10.22
N ASN A 103 -23.86 25.92 9.60
CA ASN A 103 -24.85 25.10 8.96
C ASN A 103 -24.07 24.35 7.89
N SER A 104 -23.77 23.10 8.13
CA SER A 104 -23.38 22.17 7.10
C SER A 104 -24.59 22.03 6.18
N TYR A 105 -24.74 22.97 5.27
CA TYR A 105 -25.64 22.79 4.14
C TYR A 105 -25.05 21.60 3.39
N ASP A 106 -25.84 20.55 3.26
CA ASP A 106 -25.50 19.36 2.48
C ASP A 106 -25.60 19.72 0.98
N VAL A 107 -24.81 20.71 0.60
CA VAL A 107 -24.74 21.18 -0.77
C VAL A 107 -23.75 20.32 -1.48
N ARG A 108 -24.29 19.45 -2.28
CA ARG A 108 -23.50 18.55 -3.10
C ARG A 108 -23.42 19.11 -4.51
N THR A 109 -22.28 19.67 -4.85
CA THR A 109 -21.95 19.90 -6.25
C THR A 109 -21.61 18.56 -6.88
N GLU A 110 -22.30 18.21 -7.93
CA GLU A 110 -22.02 17.03 -8.76
C GLU A 110 -21.48 17.47 -10.11
N VAL A 111 -20.33 16.92 -10.50
CA VAL A 111 -19.68 17.24 -11.76
C VAL A 111 -19.59 15.96 -12.60
N PHE A 112 -20.26 15.94 -13.71
CA PHE A 112 -20.23 14.82 -14.66
C PHE A 112 -19.22 15.13 -15.74
N VAL A 113 -18.17 14.32 -15.81
CA VAL A 113 -17.02 14.53 -16.69
C VAL A 113 -16.89 13.37 -17.65
N THR A 114 -16.82 13.66 -18.93
CA THR A 114 -16.46 12.68 -19.97
C THR A 114 -15.16 13.13 -20.63
N LEU A 115 -14.13 12.28 -20.61
CA LEU A 115 -12.84 12.54 -21.27
C LEU A 115 -12.36 11.29 -22.01
N PRO A 116 -11.61 11.44 -23.11
CA PRO A 116 -10.99 10.30 -23.80
C PRO A 116 -9.86 9.68 -22.99
N ALA A 117 -9.17 10.48 -22.18
CA ALA A 117 -8.10 10.03 -21.27
C ALA A 117 -8.10 10.87 -20.01
N LEU A 118 -7.89 10.20 -18.87
CA LEU A 118 -7.66 10.83 -17.56
C LEU A 118 -6.24 10.53 -17.10
N ARG A 119 -5.48 11.56 -16.78
CA ARG A 119 -4.08 11.44 -16.37
C ARG A 119 -3.85 11.77 -14.90
N VAL A 120 -4.59 12.72 -14.36
CA VAL A 120 -4.39 13.17 -12.98
C VAL A 120 -5.73 13.43 -12.31
N VAL A 121 -5.91 12.90 -11.11
CA VAL A 121 -6.94 13.32 -10.16
C VAL A 121 -6.23 13.82 -8.91
N ARG A 122 -6.38 15.11 -8.62
CA ARG A 122 -5.79 15.74 -7.44
C ARG A 122 -6.87 16.26 -6.52
N ASN A 123 -6.73 16.00 -5.23
CA ASN A 123 -7.64 16.50 -4.21
C ASN A 123 -6.90 17.16 -3.06
N SER A 124 -7.31 18.38 -2.71
CA SER A 124 -6.93 19.07 -1.49
C SER A 124 -8.13 19.46 -0.61
N GLY A 125 -9.36 19.28 -1.12
CA GLY A 125 -10.62 19.47 -0.43
C GLY A 125 -11.25 18.16 0.05
N SER A 126 -12.53 18.01 -0.24
CA SER A 126 -13.30 16.78 0.01
C SER A 126 -13.87 16.27 -1.32
N LEU A 127 -13.30 15.21 -1.85
CA LEU A 127 -13.64 14.67 -3.15
C LEU A 127 -14.27 13.27 -3.04
N ASN A 128 -15.45 13.10 -3.63
CA ASN A 128 -15.97 11.80 -3.98
C ASN A 128 -15.83 11.60 -5.48
N PHE A 129 -14.94 10.69 -5.90
CA PHE A 129 -14.66 10.39 -7.31
C PHE A 129 -15.17 9.01 -7.68
N GLU A 130 -16.04 8.94 -8.66
CA GLU A 130 -16.64 7.69 -9.14
C GLU A 130 -16.35 7.49 -10.62
N ALA A 131 -15.65 6.42 -10.98
CA ALA A 131 -15.48 5.95 -12.33
C ALA A 131 -16.37 4.71 -12.55
N GLU A 132 -17.53 4.91 -13.11
CA GLU A 132 -18.55 3.86 -13.29
C GLU A 132 -18.14 2.79 -14.30
N ARG A 133 -17.33 3.18 -15.29
CA ARG A 133 -16.84 2.30 -16.34
C ARG A 133 -15.35 2.02 -16.20
N PRO A 134 -14.86 0.90 -16.73
CA PRO A 134 -13.43 0.64 -16.79
C PRO A 134 -12.67 1.79 -17.43
N ILE A 135 -11.54 2.13 -16.84
CA ILE A 135 -10.61 3.12 -17.38
C ILE A 135 -9.49 2.41 -18.13
N ASP A 136 -9.20 2.90 -19.33
CA ASP A 136 -8.03 2.57 -20.11
C ASP A 136 -7.08 3.79 -20.09
N THR A 137 -5.88 3.61 -19.61
CA THR A 137 -4.91 4.70 -19.57
C THR A 137 -4.16 4.88 -20.90
N ALA A 138 -4.44 4.05 -21.90
CA ALA A 138 -3.84 4.07 -23.24
C ALA A 138 -2.30 4.18 -23.19
N GLY A 139 -1.67 3.32 -22.38
CA GLY A 139 -0.22 3.27 -22.22
C GLY A 139 0.38 4.41 -21.38
N GLY A 140 -0.45 5.25 -20.76
CA GLY A 140 0.03 6.37 -19.97
C GLY A 140 -0.08 6.17 -18.45
N THR A 141 0.25 7.23 -17.72
CA THR A 141 0.15 7.23 -16.25
C THR A 141 -1.16 7.83 -15.79
N LEU A 142 -1.84 7.16 -14.86
CA LEU A 142 -2.90 7.74 -14.03
C LEU A 142 -2.33 8.04 -12.65
N THR A 143 -2.27 9.30 -12.29
CA THR A 143 -1.80 9.77 -10.98
C THR A 143 -2.99 10.18 -10.11
N LEU A 144 -3.07 9.62 -8.90
CA LEU A 144 -4.04 9.99 -7.88
C LEU A 144 -3.29 10.65 -6.72
N GLU A 145 -3.51 11.94 -6.49
CA GLU A 145 -2.87 12.71 -5.43
C GLU A 145 -3.92 13.22 -4.43
N ASN A 146 -3.78 12.84 -3.16
CA ASN A 146 -4.68 13.28 -2.11
C ASN A 146 -3.94 13.92 -0.92
N SER A 147 -4.28 15.15 -0.62
CA SER A 147 -3.87 15.85 0.59
C SER A 147 -5.04 16.22 1.51
N GLY A 148 -6.27 16.16 1.00
CA GLY A 148 -7.51 16.39 1.72
C GLY A 148 -8.21 15.09 2.15
N SER A 149 -9.53 15.06 2.04
CA SER A 149 -10.35 13.87 2.21
C SER A 149 -10.84 13.39 0.85
N MET A 150 -10.55 12.15 0.49
CA MET A 150 -10.96 11.61 -0.81
C MET A 150 -11.55 10.21 -0.65
N GLN A 151 -12.68 10.00 -1.32
CA GLN A 151 -13.20 8.68 -1.61
C GLN A 151 -13.16 8.49 -3.12
N ALA A 152 -12.48 7.44 -3.58
CA ALA A 152 -12.38 7.12 -5.00
C ALA A 152 -12.84 5.69 -5.28
N SER A 153 -13.63 5.50 -6.31
CA SER A 153 -14.06 4.18 -6.75
C SER A 153 -13.85 4.01 -8.25
N PHE A 154 -13.27 2.87 -8.61
CA PHE A 154 -13.00 2.46 -9.99
C PHE A 154 -13.57 1.07 -10.21
N SER A 155 -14.42 0.90 -11.21
CA SER A 155 -14.95 -0.42 -11.56
C SER A 155 -13.84 -1.35 -12.07
N ALA A 156 -12.94 -0.83 -12.91
CA ALA A 156 -11.70 -1.50 -13.31
C ALA A 156 -10.73 -0.47 -13.90
N ILE A 157 -9.45 -0.80 -13.85
CA ILE A 157 -8.42 -0.12 -14.63
C ILE A 157 -7.73 -1.19 -15.46
N ASN A 158 -7.92 -1.13 -16.76
CA ASN A 158 -7.37 -2.09 -17.69
C ASN A 158 -6.41 -1.37 -18.62
N ASP A 159 -5.20 -1.89 -18.72
CA ASP A 159 -4.32 -1.47 -19.79
C ASP A 159 -3.39 -2.59 -20.22
N SER A 160 -3.28 -2.77 -21.51
CA SER A 160 -2.44 -3.77 -22.15
C SER A 160 -1.08 -3.26 -22.62
N ASN A 161 -0.80 -1.95 -22.49
CA ASN A 161 0.33 -1.32 -23.20
C ASN A 161 1.18 -0.38 -22.35
N GLY A 162 1.74 -0.87 -21.24
CA GLY A 162 2.77 -0.11 -20.51
C GLY A 162 2.25 0.98 -19.58
N SER A 163 1.02 0.88 -19.13
CA SER A 163 0.38 1.82 -18.22
C SER A 163 0.95 1.81 -16.81
N ARG A 164 0.78 2.93 -16.13
CA ARG A 164 1.21 3.09 -14.75
C ARG A 164 0.11 3.76 -13.91
N ILE A 165 -0.01 3.29 -12.68
CA ILE A 165 -0.81 3.96 -11.65
C ILE A 165 0.11 4.40 -10.54
N ASP A 166 0.08 5.71 -10.24
CA ASP A 166 0.77 6.32 -9.12
C ASP A 166 -0.24 6.88 -8.13
N LEU A 167 -0.31 6.30 -6.93
CA LEU A 167 -1.17 6.75 -5.85
C LEU A 167 -0.31 7.41 -4.76
N HIS A 168 -0.58 8.68 -4.48
CA HIS A 168 0.07 9.46 -3.43
C HIS A 168 -0.95 9.98 -2.44
N ASN A 169 -0.88 9.54 -1.19
CA ASN A 169 -1.78 9.99 -0.14
C ASN A 169 -1.03 10.59 1.04
N SER A 170 -1.33 11.84 1.36
CA SER A 170 -0.89 12.52 2.58
C SER A 170 -2.06 12.91 3.50
N GLY A 171 -3.29 12.89 2.99
CA GLY A 171 -4.52 13.15 3.71
C GLY A 171 -5.25 11.88 4.15
N SER A 172 -6.58 11.91 4.06
CA SER A 172 -7.43 10.75 4.28
C SER A 172 -7.95 10.24 2.93
N LEU A 173 -7.64 9.00 2.58
CA LEU A 173 -8.08 8.40 1.31
C LEU A 173 -8.76 7.05 1.56
N ARG A 174 -9.94 6.88 0.97
CA ARG A 174 -10.53 5.57 0.76
C ARG A 174 -10.61 5.30 -0.73
N ILE A 175 -10.02 4.20 -1.18
CA ILE A 175 -10.02 3.82 -2.58
C ILE A 175 -10.52 2.40 -2.76
N GLY A 176 -11.46 2.23 -3.70
CA GLY A 176 -11.97 0.95 -4.15
C GLY A 176 -11.61 0.70 -5.60
N MET A 177 -11.06 -0.47 -5.91
CA MET A 177 -10.77 -0.92 -7.28
C MET A 177 -11.16 -2.39 -7.40
N ASP A 178 -12.08 -2.72 -8.31
CA ASP A 178 -12.47 -4.12 -8.47
C ASP A 178 -11.35 -4.93 -9.11
N ARG A 179 -10.85 -4.48 -10.24
CA ARG A 179 -9.77 -5.13 -10.96
C ARG A 179 -8.79 -4.09 -11.49
N THR A 180 -7.53 -4.33 -11.28
CA THR A 180 -6.47 -3.48 -11.82
C THR A 180 -5.49 -4.34 -12.60
N ALA A 181 -5.31 -4.05 -13.88
CA ALA A 181 -4.34 -4.68 -14.77
C ALA A 181 -3.54 -3.57 -15.45
N VAL A 182 -2.23 -3.49 -15.13
CA VAL A 182 -1.35 -2.39 -15.55
C VAL A 182 0.09 -2.90 -15.72
N ASN A 183 0.98 -2.08 -16.27
CA ASN A 183 2.40 -2.43 -16.28
C ASN A 183 3.06 -2.16 -14.91
N GLU A 184 2.78 -1.00 -14.31
CA GLU A 184 3.31 -0.65 -12.99
C GLU A 184 2.22 -0.08 -12.07
N PHE A 185 2.28 -0.45 -10.80
CA PHE A 185 1.44 0.10 -9.75
C PHE A 185 2.30 0.56 -8.57
N THR A 186 2.18 1.82 -8.19
CA THR A 186 2.87 2.38 -7.02
C THR A 186 1.87 3.05 -6.08
N MET A 187 1.95 2.73 -4.80
CA MET A 187 1.18 3.34 -3.73
C MET A 187 2.13 3.90 -2.68
N ASN A 188 2.06 5.20 -2.45
CA ASN A 188 2.81 5.91 -1.41
C ASN A 188 1.83 6.54 -0.42
N ASN A 189 1.81 6.05 0.81
CA ASN A 189 0.94 6.57 1.87
C ASN A 189 1.73 7.16 3.02
N SER A 190 1.47 8.42 3.33
CA SER A 190 1.95 9.10 4.55
C SER A 190 0.82 9.56 5.46
N GLY A 191 -0.41 9.54 4.98
CA GLY A 191 -1.62 9.88 5.72
C GLY A 191 -2.38 8.64 6.20
N SER A 192 -3.71 8.71 6.16
CA SER A 192 -4.60 7.58 6.42
C SER A 192 -5.16 7.05 5.10
N LEU A 193 -4.94 5.78 4.82
CA LEU A 193 -5.39 5.14 3.59
C LEU A 193 -6.14 3.85 3.88
N THR A 194 -7.33 3.72 3.29
CA THR A 194 -8.04 2.45 3.16
C THR A 194 -8.09 2.09 1.69
N ALA A 195 -7.46 0.98 1.30
CA ALA A 195 -7.45 0.47 -0.06
C ALA A 195 -8.13 -0.90 -0.12
N GLU A 196 -9.16 -0.99 -0.93
CA GLU A 196 -9.94 -2.21 -1.16
C GLU A 196 -9.85 -2.57 -2.65
N MET A 197 -9.10 -3.63 -2.97
CA MET A 197 -8.90 -4.13 -4.34
C MET A 197 -9.22 -5.61 -4.39
N LYS A 198 -9.93 -6.08 -5.41
CA LYS A 198 -10.20 -7.53 -5.57
C LYS A 198 -9.00 -8.26 -6.16
N SER A 199 -8.32 -7.64 -7.11
CA SER A 199 -7.09 -8.17 -7.70
C SER A 199 -6.24 -7.07 -8.32
N LEU A 200 -4.92 -7.29 -8.29
CA LEU A 200 -3.94 -6.42 -8.92
C LEU A 200 -2.98 -7.26 -9.76
N ALA A 201 -2.97 -7.03 -11.04
CA ALA A 201 -2.01 -7.64 -11.96
C ALA A 201 -1.12 -6.55 -12.55
N ALA A 202 0.20 -6.74 -12.48
CA ALA A 202 1.17 -5.86 -13.09
C ALA A 202 2.23 -6.68 -13.85
N ASP A 203 2.45 -6.37 -15.11
CA ASP A 203 3.50 -7.06 -15.90
C ASP A 203 4.90 -6.74 -15.37
N GLY A 204 5.09 -5.53 -14.86
CA GLY A 204 6.32 -5.05 -14.26
C GLY A 204 6.29 -5.06 -12.73
N LYS A 205 6.17 -3.89 -12.13
CA LYS A 205 6.35 -3.68 -10.68
C LYS A 205 5.05 -3.34 -9.95
N VAL A 206 4.89 -3.94 -8.77
CA VAL A 206 3.98 -3.44 -7.72
C VAL A 206 4.81 -2.94 -6.54
N GLY A 207 4.66 -1.67 -6.19
CA GLY A 207 5.30 -1.02 -5.04
C GLY A 207 4.26 -0.49 -4.05
N LEU A 208 4.30 -0.97 -2.81
CA LEU A 208 3.43 -0.52 -1.73
C LEU A 208 4.30 0.06 -0.61
N HIS A 209 4.24 1.37 -0.39
CA HIS A 209 5.05 2.08 0.59
C HIS A 209 4.14 2.81 1.58
N ASN A 210 4.25 2.46 2.86
CA ASN A 210 3.47 3.06 3.92
C ASN A 210 4.34 3.66 5.01
N SER A 211 4.15 4.94 5.30
CA SER A 211 4.71 5.64 6.47
C SER A 211 3.64 6.20 7.40
N GLY A 212 2.38 6.16 6.99
CA GLY A 212 1.20 6.57 7.76
C GLY A 212 0.42 5.37 8.30
N SER A 213 -0.91 5.46 8.26
CA SER A 213 -1.81 4.37 8.59
C SER A 213 -2.40 3.78 7.30
N LEU A 214 -2.27 2.48 7.12
CA LEU A 214 -2.77 1.78 5.95
C LEU A 214 -3.67 0.61 6.35
N ARG A 215 -4.89 0.59 5.82
CA ARG A 215 -5.74 -0.60 5.78
C ARG A 215 -5.78 -1.12 4.35
N LEU A 216 -5.32 -2.35 4.13
CA LEU A 216 -5.18 -2.93 2.80
C LEU A 216 -5.97 -4.25 2.69
N MET A 217 -6.95 -4.27 1.81
CA MET A 217 -7.69 -5.46 1.41
C MET A 217 -7.34 -5.75 -0.05
N LEU A 218 -6.37 -6.64 -0.26
CA LEU A 218 -5.86 -7.02 -1.57
C LEU A 218 -5.53 -8.51 -1.57
N PRO A 219 -6.50 -9.38 -1.88
CA PRO A 219 -6.34 -10.83 -1.73
C PRO A 219 -5.39 -11.45 -2.75
N GLU A 220 -5.26 -10.87 -3.95
CA GLU A 220 -4.44 -11.43 -5.01
C GLU A 220 -3.61 -10.37 -5.74
N VAL A 221 -2.30 -10.65 -5.86
CA VAL A 221 -1.35 -9.84 -6.63
C VAL A 221 -0.54 -10.74 -7.55
N THR A 222 -0.41 -10.31 -8.81
CA THR A 222 0.54 -10.89 -9.76
C THR A 222 1.44 -9.78 -10.30
N ALA A 223 2.77 -9.96 -10.23
CA ALA A 223 3.73 -8.99 -10.71
C ALA A 223 5.05 -9.65 -11.08
N SER A 224 5.86 -9.05 -11.96
CA SER A 224 7.26 -9.49 -12.11
C SER A 224 8.05 -9.20 -10.83
N ARG A 225 7.80 -8.03 -10.20
CA ARG A 225 8.44 -7.61 -8.96
C ARG A 225 7.41 -7.03 -7.99
N PHE A 226 7.37 -7.56 -6.79
CA PHE A 226 6.55 -7.04 -5.71
C PHE A 226 7.43 -6.48 -4.59
N GLU A 227 7.19 -5.24 -4.22
CA GLU A 227 7.88 -4.55 -3.11
C GLU A 227 6.86 -3.98 -2.13
N TYR A 228 7.03 -4.34 -0.87
CA TYR A 228 6.21 -3.87 0.23
C TYR A 228 7.10 -3.28 1.32
N SER A 229 6.90 -2.02 1.65
CA SER A 229 7.66 -1.32 2.68
C SER A 229 6.72 -0.62 3.67
N ASN A 230 6.85 -0.96 4.95
CA ASN A 230 6.07 -0.35 6.01
C ASN A 230 6.96 0.27 7.09
N ASN A 231 6.83 1.58 7.28
CA ASN A 231 7.42 2.34 8.37
C ASN A 231 6.36 2.91 9.34
N GLY A 232 5.10 2.79 8.98
CA GLY A 232 3.94 3.25 9.76
C GLY A 232 3.18 2.11 10.41
N SER A 233 1.86 2.25 10.49
CA SER A 233 0.95 1.21 10.95
C SER A 233 0.20 0.59 9.78
N ILE A 234 0.07 -0.73 9.76
CA ILE A 234 -0.65 -1.42 8.72
C ILE A 234 -1.59 -2.49 9.28
N HIS A 235 -2.76 -2.57 8.64
CA HIS A 235 -3.74 -3.64 8.78
C HIS A 235 -3.99 -4.21 7.39
N ALA A 236 -3.37 -5.32 7.04
CA ALA A 236 -3.59 -5.95 5.76
C ALA A 236 -4.19 -7.34 5.93
N GLY A 237 -5.21 -7.65 5.12
CA GLY A 237 -5.83 -8.96 5.08
C GLY A 237 -4.90 -10.06 4.56
N ASN A 238 -5.44 -11.27 4.43
CA ASN A 238 -4.74 -12.35 3.76
C ASN A 238 -4.44 -11.97 2.32
N MET A 239 -3.23 -12.30 1.86
CA MET A 239 -2.77 -11.94 0.53
C MET A 239 -2.04 -13.11 -0.14
N THR A 240 -2.27 -13.31 -1.41
CA THR A 240 -1.47 -14.20 -2.27
C THR A 240 -0.72 -13.36 -3.28
N VAL A 241 0.61 -13.47 -3.28
CA VAL A 241 1.50 -12.76 -4.20
C VAL A 241 2.20 -13.77 -5.10
N LYS A 242 2.05 -13.60 -6.40
CA LYS A 242 2.78 -14.33 -7.44
C LYS A 242 3.76 -13.37 -8.11
N SER A 243 5.07 -13.61 -7.94
CA SER A 243 6.10 -12.72 -8.50
C SER A 243 7.41 -13.46 -8.77
N SER A 244 8.26 -12.93 -9.65
CA SER A 244 9.62 -13.45 -9.80
C SER A 244 10.49 -13.02 -8.62
N VAL A 245 10.33 -11.76 -8.17
CA VAL A 245 11.04 -11.18 -7.03
C VAL A 245 10.02 -10.62 -6.04
N PHE A 246 10.13 -11.05 -4.80
CA PHE A 246 9.32 -10.56 -3.68
C PHE A 246 10.20 -9.89 -2.62
N LYS A 247 9.84 -8.68 -2.22
CA LYS A 247 10.48 -7.97 -1.11
C LYS A 247 9.44 -7.45 -0.12
N TYR A 248 9.62 -7.78 1.15
CA TYR A 248 8.85 -7.25 2.26
C TYR A 248 9.80 -6.64 3.28
N SER A 249 9.55 -5.39 3.66
CA SER A 249 10.31 -4.68 4.70
C SER A 249 9.36 -4.02 5.68
N ASN A 250 9.52 -4.30 6.96
CA ASN A 250 8.74 -3.70 8.03
C ASN A 250 9.63 -3.10 9.10
N SER A 251 9.56 -1.78 9.28
CA SER A 251 10.17 -1.04 10.38
C SER A 251 9.12 -0.42 11.31
N GLY A 252 7.86 -0.48 10.93
CA GLY A 252 6.71 0.01 11.68
C GLY A 252 5.96 -1.11 12.41
N SER A 253 4.64 -1.03 12.41
CA SER A 253 3.76 -2.03 13.03
C SER A 253 2.88 -2.72 11.96
N ASP A 254 3.02 -4.03 11.86
CA ASP A 254 2.10 -4.93 11.15
C ASP A 254 1.48 -5.86 12.19
N SER A 255 0.33 -5.45 12.73
CA SER A 255 -0.23 -6.01 13.96
C SER A 255 -1.27 -7.12 13.74
N GLU A 256 -1.73 -7.33 12.52
CA GLU A 256 -2.75 -8.35 12.24
C GLU A 256 -2.14 -9.73 12.03
N GLN A 257 -2.75 -10.72 12.64
CA GLN A 257 -2.39 -12.12 12.47
C GLN A 257 -3.00 -12.67 11.17
N THR A 258 -2.36 -12.38 10.05
CA THR A 258 -2.80 -12.74 8.71
C THR A 258 -1.75 -13.54 7.97
N LEU A 259 -2.16 -14.22 6.91
CA LEU A 259 -1.30 -15.06 6.08
C LEU A 259 -0.97 -14.37 4.76
N MET A 260 0.31 -14.31 4.44
CA MET A 260 0.81 -13.94 3.12
C MET A 260 1.40 -15.17 2.42
N ARG A 261 0.75 -15.62 1.36
CA ARG A 261 1.27 -16.67 0.49
C ARG A 261 2.10 -16.04 -0.62
N VAL A 262 3.34 -16.48 -0.75
CA VAL A 262 4.29 -15.93 -1.70
C VAL A 262 4.77 -17.02 -2.64
N VAL A 263 4.39 -16.91 -3.89
CA VAL A 263 4.89 -17.76 -4.98
C VAL A 263 5.95 -16.97 -5.74
N SER A 264 7.22 -17.17 -5.36
CA SER A 264 8.34 -16.38 -5.90
C SER A 264 9.61 -17.20 -6.01
N GLY A 265 10.46 -16.84 -7.00
CA GLY A 265 11.81 -17.41 -7.13
C GLY A 265 12.80 -16.80 -6.14
N GLU A 266 12.68 -15.50 -5.92
CA GLU A 266 13.52 -14.76 -4.96
C GLU A 266 12.62 -14.05 -3.96
N CYS A 267 12.79 -14.36 -2.68
CA CYS A 267 12.00 -13.81 -1.60
C CYS A 267 12.91 -13.20 -0.53
N SER A 268 12.71 -11.94 -0.21
CA SER A 268 13.40 -11.25 0.88
C SER A 268 12.37 -10.67 1.85
N ILE A 269 12.46 -11.04 3.12
CA ILE A 269 11.59 -10.59 4.20
C ILE A 269 12.45 -10.01 5.30
N SER A 270 12.28 -8.72 5.60
CA SER A 270 13.02 -8.01 6.64
C SER A 270 12.07 -7.38 7.65
N ASN A 271 12.25 -7.66 8.93
CA ASN A 271 11.49 -7.07 10.01
C ASN A 271 12.41 -6.42 11.06
N PHE A 272 12.27 -5.12 11.23
CA PHE A 272 12.93 -4.31 12.25
C PHE A 272 11.93 -3.69 13.23
N GLY A 273 10.64 -3.78 12.94
CA GLY A 273 9.52 -3.29 13.75
C GLY A 273 8.75 -4.40 14.45
N VAL A 274 7.43 -4.26 14.54
CA VAL A 274 6.51 -5.29 15.07
C VAL A 274 5.80 -5.96 13.90
N MET A 275 5.88 -7.29 13.85
CA MET A 275 5.26 -8.09 12.80
C MET A 275 4.52 -9.29 13.41
N ASN A 276 3.21 -9.40 13.14
CA ASN A 276 2.38 -10.54 13.55
C ASN A 276 1.93 -11.41 12.35
N ARG A 277 2.55 -11.21 11.20
CA ARG A 277 2.18 -11.87 9.95
C ARG A 277 2.83 -13.23 9.80
N SER A 278 2.05 -14.19 9.29
CA SER A 278 2.56 -15.48 8.84
C SER A 278 2.89 -15.45 7.34
N PHE A 279 3.92 -16.20 6.96
CA PHE A 279 4.34 -16.34 5.57
C PHE A 279 4.36 -17.81 5.14
N GLU A 280 3.86 -18.06 3.95
CA GLU A 280 4.02 -19.33 3.23
C GLU A 280 4.71 -19.03 1.90
N VAL A 281 5.97 -19.44 1.77
CA VAL A 281 6.86 -19.07 0.66
C VAL A 281 7.28 -20.30 -0.12
N GLY A 282 7.18 -20.25 -1.43
CA GLY A 282 7.64 -21.32 -2.32
C GLY A 282 7.00 -21.24 -3.69
N ARG A 283 7.51 -21.99 -4.64
CA ARG A 283 6.96 -22.10 -6.01
C ARG A 283 6.01 -23.28 -6.20
N GLY A 284 5.91 -24.15 -5.22
CA GLY A 284 5.13 -25.38 -5.25
C GLY A 284 5.97 -26.62 -4.93
N ALA A 285 5.31 -27.74 -4.75
CA ALA A 285 6.00 -29.01 -4.44
C ALA A 285 6.95 -29.40 -5.58
N GLY A 286 8.22 -29.68 -5.24
CA GLY A 286 9.25 -30.16 -6.17
C GLY A 286 10.05 -29.06 -6.88
N ASP A 287 9.74 -27.77 -6.72
CA ASP A 287 10.58 -26.69 -7.26
C ASP A 287 11.63 -26.25 -6.22
N ASN A 288 12.85 -26.75 -6.37
CA ASN A 288 13.98 -26.44 -5.49
C ASN A 288 14.74 -25.16 -5.90
N SER A 289 14.20 -24.32 -6.78
CA SER A 289 14.86 -23.09 -7.24
C SER A 289 14.58 -21.88 -6.36
N ALA A 290 13.52 -21.90 -5.56
CA ALA A 290 13.14 -20.76 -4.72
C ALA A 290 14.21 -20.47 -3.65
N ARG A 291 14.46 -19.18 -3.42
CA ARG A 291 15.37 -18.68 -2.38
C ARG A 291 14.62 -17.78 -1.41
N LEU A 292 14.91 -17.93 -0.14
CA LEU A 292 14.38 -17.11 0.92
C LEU A 292 15.51 -16.50 1.75
N ASP A 293 15.53 -15.18 1.85
CA ASP A 293 16.30 -14.42 2.83
C ASP A 293 15.35 -13.81 3.85
N PHE A 294 15.39 -14.31 5.09
CA PHE A 294 14.55 -13.83 6.17
C PHE A 294 15.40 -13.20 7.26
N THR A 295 15.21 -11.92 7.55
CA THR A 295 15.87 -11.20 8.63
C THR A 295 14.82 -10.64 9.59
N SER A 296 14.96 -10.92 10.89
CA SER A 296 14.11 -10.30 11.92
C SER A 296 14.95 -9.85 13.10
N LYS A 297 15.05 -8.52 13.28
CA LYS A 297 15.73 -7.86 14.41
C LYS A 297 14.74 -7.09 15.31
N GLY A 298 13.49 -7.08 14.96
CA GLY A 298 12.39 -6.50 15.73
C GLY A 298 11.61 -7.56 16.52
N VAL A 299 10.32 -7.29 16.74
CA VAL A 299 9.39 -8.25 17.33
C VAL A 299 8.68 -8.99 16.20
N ALA A 300 8.80 -10.32 16.17
CA ALA A 300 8.06 -11.14 15.22
C ALA A 300 7.24 -12.21 15.94
N LYS A 301 5.98 -12.32 15.52
CA LYS A 301 5.07 -13.41 15.91
C LYS A 301 4.42 -13.94 14.64
N GLY A 302 4.15 -15.24 14.59
CA GLY A 302 3.54 -15.88 13.44
C GLY A 302 4.30 -17.13 13.04
N SER A 303 4.02 -17.63 11.84
CA SER A 303 4.68 -18.80 11.28
C SER A 303 5.35 -18.45 9.96
N LEU A 304 6.44 -19.16 9.66
CA LEU A 304 7.13 -19.10 8.40
C LEU A 304 7.22 -20.51 7.82
N LYS A 305 6.53 -20.75 6.72
CA LYS A 305 6.66 -21.98 5.97
C LYS A 305 7.42 -21.70 4.68
N PHE A 306 8.48 -22.45 4.44
CA PHE A 306 9.28 -22.34 3.23
C PHE A 306 9.43 -23.69 2.52
N THR A 307 9.16 -23.69 1.22
CA THR A 307 9.40 -24.84 0.34
C THR A 307 10.25 -24.37 -0.83
N GLY A 308 11.45 -24.95 -0.99
CA GLY A 308 12.33 -24.50 -2.07
C GLY A 308 13.79 -24.97 -1.97
N GLY A 309 14.69 -24.22 -2.60
CA GLY A 309 16.12 -24.56 -2.65
C GLY A 309 16.87 -24.12 -1.40
N THR A 310 16.97 -22.81 -1.18
CA THR A 310 17.81 -22.27 -0.11
C THR A 310 17.04 -21.29 0.76
N ALA A 311 17.10 -21.50 2.08
CA ALA A 311 16.63 -20.52 3.06
C ALA A 311 17.80 -20.03 3.90
N THR A 312 17.97 -18.71 3.99
CA THR A 312 18.90 -18.05 4.92
C THR A 312 18.08 -17.21 5.89
N MET A 313 18.22 -17.48 7.17
CA MET A 313 17.44 -16.86 8.23
C MET A 313 18.34 -16.27 9.31
N ASP A 314 18.21 -14.95 9.55
CA ASP A 314 18.88 -14.21 10.61
C ASP A 314 17.84 -13.64 11.57
N ILE A 315 17.74 -14.23 12.76
CA ILE A 315 16.70 -13.94 13.74
C ILE A 315 17.38 -13.48 15.05
N ASP A 316 17.45 -12.17 15.24
CA ASP A 316 18.14 -11.53 16.38
C ASP A 316 17.24 -10.49 17.08
N GLY A 317 16.03 -10.85 17.34
CA GLY A 317 15.07 -9.98 18.02
C GLY A 317 14.16 -10.75 18.96
N VAL A 318 13.12 -10.11 19.49
CA VAL A 318 12.11 -10.80 20.29
C VAL A 318 11.17 -11.56 19.35
N CYS A 319 11.67 -12.67 18.82
CA CYS A 319 10.94 -13.49 17.87
C CYS A 319 10.35 -14.72 18.55
N ARG A 320 9.06 -14.95 18.30
CA ARG A 320 8.35 -16.18 18.65
C ARG A 320 7.73 -16.73 17.38
N THR A 321 8.55 -17.43 16.61
CA THR A 321 8.17 -17.84 15.25
C THR A 321 8.31 -19.35 15.12
N ASP A 322 7.26 -19.97 14.58
CA ASP A 322 7.28 -21.37 14.18
C ASP A 322 7.73 -21.44 12.72
N ILE A 323 8.83 -22.13 12.48
CA ILE A 323 9.44 -22.28 11.16
C ILE A 323 9.25 -23.72 10.69
N VAL A 324 8.62 -23.87 9.53
CA VAL A 324 8.48 -25.15 8.86
C VAL A 324 9.20 -25.07 7.52
N VAL A 325 10.16 -25.96 7.28
CA VAL A 325 10.94 -25.96 6.03
C VAL A 325 10.87 -27.30 5.32
N ASP A 326 10.87 -27.22 3.98
CA ASP A 326 11.17 -28.34 3.09
C ASP A 326 12.10 -27.80 2.01
N CYS A 327 13.43 -27.97 2.20
CA CYS A 327 14.41 -27.29 1.38
C CYS A 327 15.72 -28.07 1.22
N SER A 328 16.50 -27.68 0.23
CA SER A 328 17.82 -28.27 0.00
C SER A 328 18.84 -27.73 1.03
N VAL A 329 18.79 -26.43 1.34
CA VAL A 329 19.73 -25.78 2.27
C VAL A 329 19.00 -24.88 3.24
N LEU A 330 19.23 -25.05 4.53
CA LEU A 330 18.80 -24.15 5.58
C LEU A 330 20.01 -23.58 6.33
N ASN A 331 20.21 -22.28 6.25
CA ASN A 331 21.16 -21.54 7.08
C ASN A 331 20.37 -20.73 8.12
N LEU A 332 20.46 -21.08 9.39
CA LEU A 332 19.75 -20.42 10.48
C LEU A 332 20.72 -19.81 11.48
N THR A 333 20.61 -18.50 11.68
CA THR A 333 21.23 -17.79 12.78
C THR A 333 20.15 -17.34 13.76
N ALA A 334 20.29 -17.64 15.05
CA ALA A 334 19.34 -17.23 16.08
C ALA A 334 20.03 -16.60 17.28
N GLY A 335 19.73 -15.33 17.57
CA GLY A 335 20.23 -14.56 18.70
C GLY A 335 19.56 -14.95 20.02
N GLU A 336 20.15 -14.56 21.16
CA GLU A 336 19.71 -14.98 22.51
C GLU A 336 18.29 -14.51 22.89
N GLY A 337 17.79 -13.42 22.28
CA GLY A 337 16.43 -12.89 22.52
C GLY A 337 15.33 -13.64 21.80
N SER A 338 15.66 -14.51 20.85
CA SER A 338 14.69 -15.22 20.03
C SER A 338 14.25 -16.54 20.66
N LYS A 339 13.02 -16.97 20.35
CA LYS A 339 12.48 -18.30 20.68
C LYS A 339 11.85 -18.89 19.41
N VAL A 340 12.61 -19.71 18.73
CA VAL A 340 12.25 -20.25 17.42
C VAL A 340 11.96 -21.73 17.54
N SER A 341 10.85 -22.18 16.96
CA SER A 341 10.57 -23.60 16.74
C SER A 341 10.88 -23.93 15.28
N VAL A 342 11.65 -24.97 15.01
CA VAL A 342 12.01 -25.38 13.65
C VAL A 342 11.63 -26.84 13.41
N SER A 343 10.92 -27.09 12.30
CA SER A 343 10.50 -28.43 11.91
C SER A 343 10.56 -28.64 10.40
N GLY A 344 10.48 -29.89 9.95
CA GLY A 344 10.39 -30.24 8.55
C GLY A 344 11.63 -30.99 8.04
N HIS A 345 12.09 -30.65 6.82
CA HIS A 345 13.22 -31.30 6.17
C HIS A 345 14.18 -30.27 5.54
N ALA A 346 15.49 -30.49 5.71
CA ALA A 346 16.54 -29.77 5.01
C ALA A 346 17.68 -30.73 4.65
N ALA A 347 18.02 -30.88 3.38
CA ALA A 347 19.11 -31.76 3.00
C ALA A 347 20.44 -31.34 3.62
N ASN A 348 20.72 -30.03 3.70
CA ASN A 348 21.86 -29.47 4.38
C ASN A 348 21.39 -28.42 5.38
N PHE A 349 21.77 -28.57 6.64
CA PHE A 349 21.42 -27.64 7.70
C PHE A 349 22.67 -27.04 8.34
N ALA A 350 22.72 -25.71 8.39
CA ALA A 350 23.73 -24.97 9.14
C ALA A 350 23.09 -24.11 10.21
N TYR A 351 23.52 -24.27 11.46
CA TYR A 351 23.02 -23.48 12.58
C TYR A 351 24.14 -22.67 13.24
N ASN A 352 23.84 -21.39 13.52
CA ASN A 352 24.71 -20.50 14.27
C ASN A 352 23.87 -19.76 15.33
N GLY A 353 24.07 -20.04 16.59
CA GLY A 353 23.32 -19.39 17.67
C GLY A 353 23.36 -20.12 18.99
N SER A 354 22.64 -19.59 19.97
CA SER A 354 22.48 -20.17 21.29
C SER A 354 21.39 -21.23 21.29
N GLU A 355 21.56 -22.30 22.05
CA GLU A 355 20.51 -23.31 22.24
C GLU A 355 19.29 -22.77 22.96
N LYS A 356 19.45 -21.78 23.82
CA LYS A 356 18.34 -21.09 24.49
C LYS A 356 17.40 -20.39 23.50
N SER A 357 17.86 -20.16 22.29
CA SER A 357 17.08 -19.54 21.21
C SER A 357 16.21 -20.53 20.46
N LEU A 358 16.46 -21.84 20.55
CA LEU A 358 15.63 -22.89 19.98
C LEU A 358 14.65 -23.40 21.05
N LYS A 359 13.37 -23.15 20.86
CA LYS A 359 12.30 -23.61 21.78
C LYS A 359 11.92 -25.06 21.51
N ALA A 360 11.80 -25.43 20.24
CA ALA A 360 11.52 -26.77 19.79
C ALA A 360 12.25 -27.04 18.48
N PHE A 361 12.75 -28.25 18.31
CA PHE A 361 13.47 -28.61 17.11
C PHE A 361 13.12 -30.03 16.68
N SER A 362 12.52 -30.17 15.49
CA SER A 362 12.19 -31.44 14.89
C SER A 362 12.47 -31.35 13.39
N LEU A 363 13.74 -31.50 13.00
CA LEU A 363 14.18 -31.37 11.62
C LEU A 363 14.87 -32.65 11.15
N LYS A 364 14.42 -33.18 10.02
CA LYS A 364 15.14 -34.22 9.29
C LYS A 364 16.20 -33.57 8.40
N TYR A 365 17.41 -34.08 8.44
CA TYR A 365 18.53 -33.52 7.65
C TYR A 365 19.43 -34.63 7.09
N GLY A 366 20.03 -34.36 5.94
CA GLY A 366 21.07 -35.21 5.34
C GLY A 366 22.45 -34.85 5.90
N SER A 367 22.78 -33.57 6.02
CA SER A 367 24.01 -33.11 6.64
C SER A 367 23.78 -31.96 7.62
N LEU A 368 24.54 -31.93 8.70
CA LEU A 368 24.49 -30.87 9.71
C LEU A 368 25.86 -30.21 9.88
N THR A 369 25.91 -28.88 9.74
CA THR A 369 27.06 -28.05 10.04
C THR A 369 26.75 -27.12 11.17
N LYS A 370 27.47 -27.17 12.28
CA LYS A 370 27.33 -26.25 13.41
C LYS A 370 28.53 -25.33 13.50
N LYS A 371 28.31 -24.02 13.56
CA LYS A 371 29.34 -23.04 13.95
C LYS A 371 29.22 -22.79 15.45
N ARG A 372 30.34 -22.94 16.17
CA ARG A 372 30.43 -22.75 17.61
C ARG A 372 30.36 -21.25 17.94
N GLY A 373 29.29 -20.78 18.58
CA GLY A 373 29.29 -19.50 19.30
C GLY A 373 30.18 -19.60 20.57
N LYS A 374 30.73 -18.50 21.06
CA LYS A 374 31.66 -18.43 22.21
C LYS A 374 31.15 -19.06 23.53
N ASN A 375 29.85 -19.35 23.65
CA ASN A 375 29.20 -19.84 24.88
C ASN A 375 28.23 -21.01 24.67
N SER A 376 28.40 -21.85 23.65
CA SER A 376 27.50 -22.99 23.45
C SER A 376 28.16 -24.31 23.87
N ASP A 377 27.56 -24.97 24.87
CA ASP A 377 28.04 -26.24 25.46
C ASP A 377 27.50 -27.50 24.77
N VAL A 378 26.84 -27.42 23.63
CA VAL A 378 26.24 -28.59 23.02
C VAL A 378 26.95 -29.06 21.77
N LEU A 379 27.31 -30.30 21.82
CA LEU A 379 27.86 -31.12 20.75
C LEU A 379 26.74 -31.84 20.02
N TRP A 380 26.42 -31.34 18.82
CA TRP A 380 25.62 -32.09 17.87
C TRP A 380 26.59 -32.83 16.94
N GLN A 381 26.73 -34.10 17.10
CA GLN A 381 27.47 -34.94 16.16
C GLN A 381 26.49 -35.93 15.54
N ASN A 382 26.21 -35.76 14.26
CA ASN A 382 25.72 -36.84 13.45
C ASN A 382 26.24 -36.68 12.03
N ASN A 383 27.03 -37.65 11.57
CA ASN A 383 27.63 -37.72 10.23
C ASN A 383 26.78 -38.59 9.31
N GLY A 384 25.49 -38.62 9.47
CA GLY A 384 24.59 -39.41 8.67
C GLY A 384 23.18 -38.83 8.65
N GLU A 385 22.28 -39.44 7.85
CA GLU A 385 20.86 -39.13 7.90
C GLU A 385 20.37 -39.21 9.35
N GLY A 386 19.81 -38.13 9.84
CA GLY A 386 19.43 -38.04 11.24
C GLY A 386 18.12 -37.25 11.44
N GLU A 387 17.44 -37.61 12.50
CA GLU A 387 16.32 -36.85 13.03
C GLU A 387 16.75 -36.31 14.39
N VAL A 388 16.67 -34.99 14.58
CA VAL A 388 16.88 -34.38 15.89
C VAL A 388 15.56 -33.94 16.46
N ASN A 389 15.17 -34.57 17.54
CA ASN A 389 14.03 -34.17 18.36
C ASN A 389 14.56 -33.65 19.70
N GLN A 390 14.52 -32.35 19.90
CA GLN A 390 14.84 -31.75 21.19
C GLN A 390 13.69 -30.86 21.63
N PHE A 391 13.12 -31.19 22.75
CA PHE A 391 12.14 -30.36 23.45
C PHE A 391 12.86 -29.77 24.68
N ASN A 392 13.05 -28.45 24.70
CA ASN A 392 13.36 -27.76 25.93
C ASN A 392 12.04 -27.28 26.54
N PRO A 393 11.72 -27.62 27.80
CA PRO A 393 10.51 -27.24 28.49
C PRO A 393 10.38 -25.73 28.74
#